data_cb65ccb40171c052d053a4b25587387a
#
_entry.id   cb65ccb40171c052d053a4b25587387a
#
_cell.length_a   1.000
_cell.length_b   1.000
_cell.length_c   1.000
_cell.angle_alpha   90.00
_cell.angle_beta   90.00
_cell.angle_gamma   90.00
#
_symmetry.space_group_name_H-M   'P 1'
#
loop_
_entity.id
_entity.type
_entity.pdbx_description
1 polymer ?
#
loop_
_entity_poly.entity_id
_entity_poly.type
_entity_poly.pdbx_seq_one_letter_code
_entity_poly.pdbx_strand_id
1 'polypeptide(L)'
;MLNIGERIVQLRKAKNWSQEDLAKQVSASRIMIGKYERNDNAPSIEVLLKLSKVFGVSIDYLVGEGVNASFDKEMINRLENVENLHEEEKNRIFHFIDLIIRDAKAKQAYAS
;
A
#
# COMPACT_ATOMS: atom_id res chain seq x y z
N MET A 1 11.29 9.33 4.49
CA MET A 1 10.04 8.55 4.62
C MET A 1 8.87 9.51 4.78
N LEU A 2 7.78 9.28 4.07
CA LEU A 2 6.60 10.12 4.19
C LEU A 2 5.92 9.89 5.54
N ASN A 3 5.44 10.95 6.18
CA ASN A 3 4.58 10.83 7.34
C ASN A 3 3.13 10.54 6.88
N ILE A 4 2.25 10.28 7.84
CA ILE A 4 0.88 9.87 7.53
C ILE A 4 0.12 10.93 6.74
N GLY A 5 0.29 12.20 7.09
CA GLY A 5 -0.38 13.31 6.39
C GLY A 5 0.05 13.41 4.94
N GLU A 6 1.35 13.35 4.69
CA GLU A 6 1.89 13.36 3.32
C GLU A 6 1.41 12.16 2.52
N ARG A 7 1.32 11.00 3.16
CA ARG A 7 0.86 9.79 2.51
C ARG A 7 -0.60 9.89 2.10
N ILE A 8 -1.43 10.45 2.97
CA ILE A 8 -2.85 10.70 2.66
C ILE A 8 -2.97 11.63 1.45
N VAL A 9 -2.19 12.72 1.42
CA VAL A 9 -2.18 13.65 0.29
C VAL A 9 -1.80 12.92 -1.00
N GLN A 10 -0.74 12.13 -0.96
CA GLN A 10 -0.25 11.39 -2.12
C GLN A 10 -1.31 10.43 -2.67
N LEU A 11 -1.91 9.65 -1.80
CA LEU A 11 -2.93 8.67 -2.19
C LEU A 11 -4.20 9.34 -2.71
N ARG A 12 -4.60 10.44 -2.07
CA ARG A 12 -5.76 11.22 -2.50
C ARG A 12 -5.55 11.78 -3.90
N LYS A 13 -4.40 12.40 -4.14
CA LYS A 13 -4.07 12.98 -5.46
C LYS A 13 -3.95 11.92 -6.54
N ALA A 14 -3.46 10.74 -6.20
CA ALA A 14 -3.38 9.63 -7.14
C ALA A 14 -4.76 9.19 -7.65
N LYS A 15 -5.80 9.42 -6.86
CA LYS A 15 -7.19 9.14 -7.26
C LYS A 15 -7.88 10.35 -7.87
N ASN A 16 -7.19 11.48 -8.01
CA ASN A 16 -7.74 12.74 -8.49
C ASN A 16 -8.90 13.24 -7.62
N TRP A 17 -8.82 13.00 -6.32
CA TRP A 17 -9.82 13.44 -5.36
C TRP A 17 -9.43 14.77 -4.72
N SER A 18 -10.44 15.61 -4.46
CA SER A 18 -10.29 16.76 -3.58
C SER A 18 -10.33 16.31 -2.13
N GLN A 19 -10.01 17.21 -1.20
CA GLN A 19 -10.17 16.92 0.23
C GLN A 19 -11.64 16.60 0.56
N GLU A 20 -12.57 17.30 -0.08
CA GLU A 20 -13.99 17.03 0.10
C GLU A 20 -14.41 15.66 -0.42
N ASP A 21 -13.85 15.25 -1.56
CA ASP A 21 -14.11 13.91 -2.10
C ASP A 21 -13.66 12.83 -1.12
N LEU A 22 -12.46 12.97 -0.57
CA LEU A 22 -11.96 12.02 0.41
C LEU A 22 -12.82 12.03 1.68
N ALA A 23 -13.20 13.22 2.15
CA ALA A 23 -14.04 13.35 3.33
C ALA A 23 -15.33 12.56 3.19
N LYS A 24 -15.98 12.63 2.04
CA LYS A 24 -17.19 11.86 1.75
C LYS A 24 -16.94 10.35 1.78
N GLN A 25 -15.78 9.91 1.28
CA GLN A 25 -15.46 8.48 1.23
C GLN A 25 -15.25 7.87 2.61
N VAL A 26 -14.75 8.66 3.56
CA VAL A 26 -14.44 8.17 4.91
C VAL A 26 -15.37 8.70 5.99
N SER A 27 -16.45 9.35 5.58
CA SER A 27 -17.45 9.92 6.50
C SER A 27 -16.84 10.87 7.53
N ALA A 28 -15.90 11.70 7.07
CA ALA A 28 -15.27 12.73 7.87
C ALA A 28 -15.62 14.11 7.28
N SER A 29 -15.28 15.18 7.98
CA SER A 29 -15.43 16.53 7.44
C SER A 29 -14.18 16.91 6.63
N ARG A 30 -14.36 17.83 5.67
CA ARG A 30 -13.24 18.38 4.92
C ARG A 30 -12.20 19.02 5.85
N ILE A 31 -12.66 19.68 6.90
CA ILE A 31 -11.76 20.32 7.88
C ILE A 31 -10.88 19.29 8.55
N MET A 32 -11.45 18.13 8.93
CA MET A 32 -10.68 17.06 9.55
C MET A 32 -9.66 16.45 8.58
N ILE A 33 -10.05 16.26 7.32
CA ILE A 33 -9.12 15.78 6.31
C ILE A 33 -7.92 16.73 6.20
N GLY A 34 -8.17 18.03 6.15
CA GLY A 34 -7.10 19.03 6.13
C GLY A 34 -6.17 18.92 7.32
N LYS A 35 -6.72 18.71 8.52
CA LYS A 35 -5.92 18.53 9.73
C LYS A 35 -5.06 17.26 9.69
N TYR A 36 -5.60 16.17 9.19
CA TYR A 36 -4.84 14.93 9.02
C TYR A 36 -3.69 15.13 8.02
N GLU A 37 -3.96 15.80 6.91
CA GLU A 37 -2.95 16.02 5.87
C GLU A 37 -1.82 16.94 6.34
N ARG A 38 -2.11 17.87 7.23
CA ARG A 38 -1.08 18.74 7.81
C ARG A 38 -0.42 18.16 9.06
N ASN A 39 -0.83 16.97 9.49
CA ASN A 39 -0.36 16.34 10.72
C ASN A 39 -0.70 17.15 11.99
N ASP A 40 -1.76 17.96 11.93
CA ASP A 40 -2.28 18.67 13.09
C ASP A 40 -3.00 17.73 14.04
N ASN A 41 -3.66 16.71 13.48
CA ASN A 41 -4.35 15.66 14.23
C ASN A 41 -4.02 14.29 13.61
N ALA A 42 -3.90 13.28 14.45
CA ALA A 42 -3.77 11.91 13.99
C ALA A 42 -5.15 11.30 13.77
N PRO A 43 -5.36 10.55 12.66
CA PRO A 43 -6.61 9.84 12.47
C PRO A 43 -6.80 8.78 13.55
N SER A 44 -8.05 8.56 13.97
CA SER A 44 -8.39 7.46 14.85
C SER A 44 -8.23 6.12 14.13
N ILE A 45 -8.21 5.02 14.87
CA ILE A 45 -8.16 3.68 14.28
C ILE A 45 -9.32 3.47 13.32
N GLU A 46 -10.51 3.96 13.68
CA GLU A 46 -11.69 3.85 12.84
C GLU A 46 -11.52 4.56 11.51
N VAL A 47 -10.97 5.77 11.51
CA VAL A 47 -10.67 6.52 10.30
C VAL A 47 -9.56 5.84 9.50
N LEU A 48 -8.53 5.34 10.17
CA LEU A 48 -7.44 4.61 9.51
C LEU A 48 -7.96 3.38 8.75
N LEU A 49 -8.89 2.63 9.33
CA LEU A 49 -9.51 1.49 8.67
C LEU A 49 -10.26 1.92 7.41
N LYS A 50 -11.00 3.03 7.49
CA LYS A 50 -11.71 3.55 6.33
C LYS A 50 -10.75 4.04 5.24
N LEU A 51 -9.69 4.75 5.61
CA LEU A 51 -8.66 5.18 4.67
C LEU A 51 -8.00 3.98 3.99
N SER A 52 -7.65 2.97 4.76
CA SER A 52 -7.07 1.73 4.23
C SER A 52 -7.95 1.12 3.15
N LYS A 53 -9.26 1.03 3.41
CA LYS A 53 -10.21 0.43 2.47
C LYS A 53 -10.38 1.26 1.20
N VAL A 54 -10.54 2.58 1.33
CA VAL A 54 -10.80 3.42 0.16
C VAL A 54 -9.56 3.61 -0.70
N PHE A 55 -8.36 3.55 -0.11
CA PHE A 55 -7.12 3.64 -0.85
C PHE A 55 -6.58 2.29 -1.30
N GLY A 56 -7.10 1.19 -0.76
CA GLY A 56 -6.62 -0.15 -1.10
C GLY A 56 -5.21 -0.41 -0.62
N VAL A 57 -4.84 0.12 0.53
CA VAL A 57 -3.51 -0.03 1.14
C VAL A 57 -3.65 -0.54 2.56
N SER A 58 -2.56 -1.07 3.13
CA SER A 58 -2.57 -1.51 4.52
C SER A 58 -2.48 -0.32 5.48
N ILE A 59 -2.89 -0.52 6.73
CA ILE A 59 -2.71 0.47 7.77
C ILE A 59 -1.22 0.72 8.00
N ASP A 60 -0.39 -0.32 7.97
CA ASP A 60 1.06 -0.21 8.10
C ASP A 60 1.64 0.77 7.07
N TYR A 61 1.16 0.70 5.84
CA TYR A 61 1.59 1.63 4.79
C TYR A 61 1.19 3.05 5.13
N LEU A 62 -0.03 3.26 5.61
CA LEU A 62 -0.53 4.59 5.96
C LEU A 62 0.30 5.25 7.05
N VAL A 63 0.72 4.50 8.06
CA VAL A 63 1.50 5.04 9.17
C VAL A 63 3.01 5.08 8.90
N GLY A 64 3.42 4.68 7.71
CA GLY A 64 4.82 4.78 7.31
C GLY A 64 5.71 3.60 7.67
N GLU A 65 5.12 2.54 8.21
CA GLU A 65 5.87 1.35 8.65
C GLU A 65 5.93 0.27 7.57
N GLY A 66 4.96 0.22 6.69
CA GLY A 66 4.88 -0.81 5.66
C GLY A 66 5.81 -0.52 4.50
N VAL A 67 6.58 -1.52 4.10
CA VAL A 67 7.57 -1.38 3.03
C VAL A 67 6.97 -1.65 1.66
N ASN A 68 5.96 -2.51 1.57
CA ASN A 68 5.42 -3.01 0.31
C ASN A 68 3.91 -2.91 0.22
N ALA A 69 3.33 -1.88 0.82
CA ALA A 69 1.89 -1.86 1.02
C ALA A 69 1.08 -1.39 -0.17
N SER A 70 1.70 -0.77 -1.17
CA SER A 70 0.97 -0.36 -2.37
C SER A 70 1.26 -1.32 -3.51
N PHE A 71 0.86 -2.57 -3.34
CA PHE A 71 0.82 -3.48 -4.48
C PHE A 71 -0.26 -3.00 -5.42
N ASP A 72 0.05 -2.92 -6.72
CA ASP A 72 -0.97 -2.64 -7.70
C ASP A 72 -1.93 -3.84 -7.83
N LYS A 73 -3.04 -3.62 -8.50
CA LYS A 73 -4.05 -4.67 -8.69
C LYS A 73 -3.50 -5.89 -9.41
N GLU A 74 -2.57 -5.69 -10.34
CA GLU A 74 -1.93 -6.78 -11.05
C GLU A 74 -1.14 -7.69 -10.14
N MET A 75 -0.37 -7.11 -9.22
CA MET A 75 0.42 -7.89 -8.27
C MET A 75 -0.49 -8.68 -7.33
N ILE A 76 -1.53 -8.03 -6.80
CA ILE A 76 -2.51 -8.70 -5.93
C ILE A 76 -3.16 -9.86 -6.66
N ASN A 77 -3.56 -9.65 -7.91
CA ASN A 77 -4.17 -10.69 -8.75
C ASN A 77 -3.23 -11.88 -8.93
N ARG A 78 -1.95 -11.61 -9.19
CA ARG A 78 -0.95 -12.67 -9.33
C ARG A 78 -0.79 -13.46 -8.05
N LEU A 79 -0.74 -12.78 -6.90
CA LEU A 79 -0.62 -13.45 -5.61
C LEU A 79 -1.84 -14.33 -5.32
N GLU A 80 -3.04 -13.84 -5.61
CA GLU A 80 -4.27 -14.61 -5.43
C GLU A 80 -4.29 -15.84 -6.35
N ASN A 81 -3.88 -15.68 -7.59
CA ASN A 81 -3.82 -16.78 -8.55
C ASN A 81 -2.81 -17.84 -8.11
N VAL A 82 -1.66 -17.44 -7.62
CA VAL A 82 -0.67 -18.37 -7.08
C VAL A 82 -1.23 -19.13 -5.88
N GLU A 83 -1.93 -18.42 -5.01
CA GLU A 83 -2.52 -19.01 -3.80
C GLU A 83 -3.53 -20.11 -4.13
N ASN A 84 -4.22 -20.01 -5.26
CA ASN A 84 -5.23 -20.96 -5.70
C ASN A 84 -4.67 -22.16 -6.49
N LEU A 85 -3.37 -22.20 -6.73
CA LEU A 85 -2.74 -23.33 -7.40
C LEU A 85 -2.57 -24.53 -6.46
N HIS A 86 -2.35 -25.71 -7.03
CA HIS A 86 -1.99 -26.88 -6.25
C HIS A 86 -0.59 -26.73 -5.65
N GLU A 87 -0.34 -27.45 -4.56
CA GLU A 87 0.95 -27.35 -3.84
C GLU A 87 2.17 -27.58 -4.73
N GLU A 88 2.10 -28.55 -5.62
CA GLU A 88 3.20 -28.84 -6.57
C GLU A 88 3.53 -27.65 -7.44
N GLU A 89 2.50 -26.98 -7.96
CA GLU A 89 2.68 -25.84 -8.84
C GLU A 89 3.17 -24.62 -8.07
N LYS A 90 2.64 -24.39 -6.84
CA LYS A 90 3.13 -23.35 -5.95
C LYS A 90 4.61 -23.50 -5.66
N ASN A 91 5.04 -24.73 -5.33
CA ASN A 91 6.44 -25.02 -5.02
C ASN A 91 7.35 -24.74 -6.19
N ARG A 92 6.91 -25.06 -7.41
CA ARG A 92 7.68 -24.75 -8.62
C ARG A 92 7.83 -23.27 -8.84
N ILE A 93 6.74 -22.51 -8.65
CA ILE A 93 6.77 -21.05 -8.81
C ILE A 93 7.69 -20.42 -7.78
N PHE A 94 7.58 -20.81 -6.52
CA PHE A 94 8.41 -20.27 -5.45
C PHE A 94 9.89 -20.59 -5.67
N HIS A 95 10.18 -21.82 -6.10
CA HIS A 95 11.55 -22.19 -6.45
C HIS A 95 12.12 -21.31 -7.56
N PHE A 96 11.32 -21.07 -8.58
CA PHE A 96 11.71 -20.23 -9.72
C PHE A 96 11.94 -18.78 -9.28
N ILE A 97 11.04 -18.23 -8.47
CA ILE A 97 11.15 -16.88 -7.92
C ILE A 97 12.44 -16.75 -7.10
N ASP A 98 12.71 -17.72 -6.23
CA ASP A 98 13.89 -17.72 -5.38
C ASP A 98 15.18 -17.74 -6.20
N LEU A 99 15.20 -18.52 -7.28
CA LEU A 99 16.36 -18.56 -8.18
C LEU A 99 16.59 -17.21 -8.87
N ILE A 100 15.52 -16.60 -9.37
CA ILE A 100 15.63 -15.31 -10.04
C ILE A 100 16.11 -14.22 -9.07
N ILE A 101 15.57 -14.23 -7.86
CA ILE A 101 15.97 -13.25 -6.83
C ILE A 101 17.44 -13.43 -6.46
N ARG A 102 17.88 -14.69 -6.29
CA ARG A 102 19.28 -14.99 -5.97
C ARG A 102 20.21 -14.50 -7.07
N ASP A 103 19.86 -14.77 -8.33
CA ASP A 103 20.62 -14.31 -9.49
C ASP A 103 20.71 -12.80 -9.54
N ALA A 104 19.60 -12.11 -9.33
CA ALA A 104 19.56 -10.65 -9.32
C ALA A 104 20.44 -10.06 -8.24
N LYS A 105 20.40 -10.64 -7.04
CA LYS A 105 21.25 -10.20 -5.92
C LYS A 105 22.72 -10.44 -6.19
N ALA A 106 23.08 -11.56 -6.80
CA ALA A 106 24.44 -11.86 -7.17
C ALA A 106 24.97 -10.86 -8.20
N LYS A 107 24.17 -10.54 -9.22
CA LYS A 107 24.53 -9.54 -10.21
C LYS A 107 24.74 -8.16 -9.60
N GLN A 108 23.88 -7.76 -8.67
CA GLN A 108 24.04 -6.49 -7.96
C GLN A 108 25.33 -6.44 -7.15
N ALA A 109 25.68 -7.54 -6.49
CA ALA A 109 26.91 -7.63 -5.73
C ALA A 109 28.16 -7.49 -6.61
N TYR A 110 28.13 -8.05 -7.81
CA TYR A 110 29.25 -7.94 -8.76
C TYR A 110 29.30 -6.59 -9.47
N ALA A 111 28.17 -5.90 -9.58
CA ALA A 111 28.10 -4.61 -10.26
C ALA A 111 28.57 -3.45 -9.38
N SER A 112 28.65 -3.66 -8.07
CA SER A 112 29.09 -2.61 -7.12
C SER A 112 30.62 -2.68 -6.85
#